data_813c05ee82555fabe6a008a7e08c2da8
#
_entry.id   813c05ee82555fabe6a008a7e08c2da8
#
_cell.length_a   1.000
_cell.length_b   1.000
_cell.length_c   1.000
_cell.angle_alpha   90.00
_cell.angle_beta   90.00
_cell.angle_gamma   90.00
#
_symmetry.space_group_name_H-M   'P 1'
#
loop_
_entity.id
_entity.type
_entity.pdbx_description
1 polymer ?
#
loop_
_entity_poly.entity_id
_entity_poly.type
_entity_poly.pdbx_seq_one_letter_code
_entity_poly.pdbx_strand_id
1 'polypeptide(L)'
;MQFSLPSKSLDSFFSSDDQVMAIRGPWGVGKTYLWDSYIQNRILRCDLPQAAYSYVSLFGKSSLLDVRTSIFQSAKLISACEKIESNNHRHPDDHPRLLARIPWVRDVHNKSKARLRLVNWLTNLAQSIPQADKNSGIIASLKYKLVKDYVVCFDGLEHKNSSLSVRDVMSLAEELARHKGCKVVLIFNHNSFSDDIDKEEFEAYREKVVDVLFDFAPSHGESLSCIFNTADPIFPKLERLAVALNLKNIRVIKKLKKLIDAFSPALEAADELIFDEFLNHATMLCWSYFLRNEALPYEFVRSRLEENSWAFFFGKKEDELSPEEKRYREITSIMHLSPSIFDDYIATFLEFGYSNFRSLRLDVAELASNADVRHAHEELNSIWKRYTNTFSDNQDKIVACLHDSLSRNVNRIGVSEYCVALEWLADFGEDISMHLDSYIESHGQNLARLDRHDVLLTRRVTYKPLLDRIRMIQALHSYLDIDQVAMRIAANQSWNLEDIDFLASLSSEDFLNWLRSEPVDLPMKLKRGLLVFAELQGDSSQDAIKYRKIYRSVRIALSEIASSSRLNQKRLKHLYGIDLEVT
;
A
#
# COMPACT_ATOMS: atom_id res chain seq x y z
N MET A 1 -28.32 -6.53 -8.85
CA MET A 1 -27.16 -7.27 -9.42
C MET A 1 -26.05 -6.26 -9.64
N GLN A 2 -24.85 -6.52 -9.11
CA GLN A 2 -23.70 -5.61 -9.15
C GLN A 2 -23.14 -5.41 -10.57
N PHE A 3 -23.39 -6.32 -11.49
CA PHE A 3 -22.96 -6.27 -12.89
C PHE A 3 -24.16 -6.33 -13.83
N SER A 4 -24.67 -5.20 -14.26
CA SER A 4 -25.91 -5.16 -15.06
C SER A 4 -25.70 -5.61 -16.52
N LEU A 5 -24.63 -5.20 -17.17
CA LEU A 5 -24.32 -5.58 -18.57
C LEU A 5 -23.86 -7.05 -18.68
N PRO A 6 -22.90 -7.52 -17.86
CA PRO A 6 -22.51 -8.93 -17.82
C PRO A 6 -23.68 -9.89 -17.60
N SER A 7 -24.62 -9.55 -16.74
CA SER A 7 -25.80 -10.38 -16.48
C SER A 7 -26.67 -10.55 -17.72
N LYS A 8 -26.83 -9.52 -18.55
CA LYS A 8 -27.59 -9.60 -19.81
C LYS A 8 -26.97 -10.56 -20.82
N SER A 9 -25.64 -10.56 -20.94
CA SER A 9 -24.92 -11.49 -21.84
C SER A 9 -25.09 -12.94 -21.37
N LEU A 10 -25.03 -13.19 -20.05
CA LEU A 10 -25.30 -14.50 -19.48
C LEU A 10 -26.75 -14.92 -19.67
N ASP A 11 -27.73 -14.01 -19.49
CA ASP A 11 -29.15 -14.28 -19.73
C ASP A 11 -29.40 -14.62 -21.21
N SER A 12 -28.77 -13.90 -22.14
CA SER A 12 -28.85 -14.21 -23.58
C SER A 12 -28.33 -15.62 -23.88
N PHE A 13 -27.16 -16.00 -23.33
CA PHE A 13 -26.59 -17.33 -23.50
C PHE A 13 -27.51 -18.44 -22.98
N PHE A 14 -28.13 -18.26 -21.81
CA PHE A 14 -29.05 -19.26 -21.29
C PHE A 14 -30.39 -19.33 -22.02
N SER A 15 -30.77 -18.28 -22.74
CA SER A 15 -32.01 -18.19 -23.50
C SER A 15 -31.85 -18.56 -24.98
N SER A 16 -30.63 -18.64 -25.50
CA SER A 16 -30.33 -19.02 -26.88
C SER A 16 -30.03 -20.52 -27.02
N ASP A 17 -29.87 -20.97 -28.28
CA ASP A 17 -29.41 -22.31 -28.60
C ASP A 17 -27.90 -22.50 -28.43
N ASP A 18 -27.15 -21.44 -28.14
CA ASP A 18 -25.72 -21.48 -27.87
C ASP A 18 -25.40 -22.43 -26.73
N GLN A 19 -24.37 -23.25 -26.86
CA GLN A 19 -24.05 -24.30 -25.88
C GLN A 19 -22.72 -24.05 -25.16
N VAL A 20 -21.79 -23.33 -25.77
CA VAL A 20 -20.48 -23.06 -25.19
C VAL A 20 -20.20 -21.58 -25.09
N MET A 21 -19.99 -21.08 -23.88
CA MET A 21 -19.56 -19.70 -23.62
C MET A 21 -18.16 -19.69 -23.03
N ALA A 22 -17.31 -18.77 -23.51
CA ALA A 22 -16.02 -18.49 -22.92
C ALA A 22 -16.02 -17.11 -22.25
N ILE A 23 -15.72 -17.05 -20.96
CA ILE A 23 -15.57 -15.82 -20.17
C ILE A 23 -14.08 -15.57 -19.96
N ARG A 24 -13.53 -14.59 -20.66
CA ARG A 24 -12.13 -14.20 -20.52
C ARG A 24 -11.99 -12.82 -19.87
N GLY A 25 -10.84 -12.55 -19.27
CA GLY A 25 -10.51 -11.25 -18.68
C GLY A 25 -9.29 -11.33 -17.77
N PRO A 26 -8.73 -10.19 -17.34
CA PRO A 26 -7.55 -10.14 -16.48
C PRO A 26 -7.71 -10.91 -15.18
N TRP A 27 -6.59 -11.17 -14.50
CA TRP A 27 -6.61 -11.86 -13.23
C TRP A 27 -7.18 -10.98 -12.11
N GLY A 28 -8.00 -11.56 -11.24
CA GLY A 28 -8.55 -10.88 -10.06
C GLY A 28 -9.74 -9.95 -10.32
N VAL A 29 -10.17 -9.73 -11.57
CA VAL A 29 -11.31 -8.85 -11.90
C VAL A 29 -12.68 -9.40 -11.48
N GLY A 30 -12.74 -10.66 -11.00
CA GLY A 30 -13.97 -11.25 -10.46
C GLY A 30 -14.77 -12.12 -11.43
N LYS A 31 -14.15 -12.71 -12.47
CA LYS A 31 -14.83 -13.64 -13.40
C LYS A 31 -15.58 -14.75 -12.67
N THR A 32 -14.88 -15.48 -11.79
CA THR A 32 -15.47 -16.57 -10.99
C THR A 32 -16.55 -16.05 -10.04
N TYR A 33 -16.36 -14.86 -9.45
CA TYR A 33 -17.36 -14.22 -8.59
C TYR A 33 -18.63 -13.86 -9.36
N LEU A 34 -18.50 -13.28 -10.56
CA LEU A 34 -19.62 -12.99 -11.45
C LEU A 34 -20.40 -14.28 -11.74
N TRP A 35 -19.69 -15.32 -12.17
CA TRP A 35 -20.28 -16.60 -12.53
C TRP A 35 -20.99 -17.24 -11.34
N ASP A 36 -20.32 -17.34 -10.19
CA ASP A 36 -20.90 -17.95 -8.99
C ASP A 36 -22.15 -17.18 -8.52
N SER A 37 -22.08 -15.85 -8.50
CA SER A 37 -23.25 -15.03 -8.12
C SER A 37 -24.41 -15.20 -9.09
N TYR A 38 -24.11 -15.26 -10.39
CA TYR A 38 -25.12 -15.44 -11.42
C TYR A 38 -25.78 -16.82 -11.35
N ILE A 39 -25.00 -17.89 -11.35
CA ILE A 39 -25.51 -19.25 -11.37
C ILE A 39 -26.30 -19.61 -10.09
N GLN A 40 -25.84 -19.13 -8.93
CA GLN A 40 -26.54 -19.30 -7.67
C GLN A 40 -27.94 -18.65 -7.69
N ASN A 41 -28.02 -17.42 -8.19
CA ASN A 41 -29.29 -16.73 -8.32
C ASN A 41 -30.27 -17.45 -9.25
N ARG A 42 -29.77 -18.02 -10.37
CA ARG A 42 -30.57 -18.81 -11.31
C ARG A 42 -31.05 -20.11 -10.69
N ILE A 43 -30.18 -20.81 -9.94
CA ILE A 43 -30.53 -22.02 -9.21
C ILE A 43 -31.60 -21.73 -8.14
N LEU A 44 -31.42 -20.67 -7.34
CA LEU A 44 -32.39 -20.29 -6.29
C LEU A 44 -33.76 -19.90 -6.84
N ARG A 45 -33.82 -19.32 -8.05
CA ARG A 45 -35.09 -18.97 -8.73
C ARG A 45 -35.72 -20.15 -9.48
N CYS A 46 -35.06 -21.30 -9.50
CA CYS A 46 -35.49 -22.47 -10.30
C CYS A 46 -35.65 -22.16 -11.79
N ASP A 47 -34.76 -21.37 -12.33
CA ASP A 47 -34.84 -20.70 -13.62
C ASP A 47 -33.85 -21.33 -14.65
N LEU A 48 -33.39 -22.56 -14.39
CA LEU A 48 -32.51 -23.32 -15.26
C LEU A 48 -33.19 -24.63 -15.70
N PRO A 49 -33.32 -24.89 -17.01
CA PRO A 49 -33.90 -26.12 -17.52
C PRO A 49 -32.98 -27.34 -17.36
N GLN A 50 -31.69 -27.14 -17.08
CA GLN A 50 -30.70 -28.19 -16.98
C GLN A 50 -30.89 -29.04 -15.70
N ALA A 51 -30.49 -30.31 -15.79
CA ALA A 51 -30.68 -31.29 -14.70
C ALA A 51 -29.72 -31.08 -13.51
N ALA A 52 -28.50 -30.62 -13.77
CA ALA A 52 -27.49 -30.43 -12.74
C ALA A 52 -26.49 -29.32 -13.10
N TYR A 53 -25.84 -28.76 -12.09
CA TYR A 53 -24.69 -27.86 -12.21
C TYR A 53 -23.42 -28.55 -11.73
N SER A 54 -22.35 -28.43 -12.50
CA SER A 54 -21.02 -28.93 -12.17
C SER A 54 -19.97 -27.86 -12.34
N TYR A 55 -19.25 -27.52 -11.26
CA TYR A 55 -18.09 -26.63 -11.30
C TYR A 55 -16.82 -27.46 -11.20
N VAL A 56 -15.91 -27.28 -12.15
CA VAL A 56 -14.65 -28.02 -12.28
C VAL A 56 -13.50 -27.02 -12.37
N SER A 57 -12.71 -26.91 -11.30
CA SER A 57 -11.42 -26.22 -11.37
C SER A 57 -10.44 -27.09 -12.15
N LEU A 58 -9.81 -26.52 -13.17
CA LEU A 58 -8.75 -27.18 -13.96
C LEU A 58 -7.38 -27.08 -13.30
N PHE A 59 -7.26 -26.32 -12.20
CA PHE A 59 -6.00 -26.19 -11.46
C PHE A 59 -5.46 -27.55 -11.04
N GLY A 60 -4.25 -27.88 -11.53
CA GLY A 60 -3.55 -29.13 -11.21
C GLY A 60 -4.14 -30.39 -11.85
N LYS A 61 -5.14 -30.29 -12.74
CA LYS A 61 -5.66 -31.44 -13.49
C LYS A 61 -4.65 -31.87 -14.54
N SER A 62 -4.37 -33.18 -14.58
CA SER A 62 -3.33 -33.77 -15.41
C SER A 62 -3.85 -34.66 -16.55
N SER A 63 -5.14 -35.03 -16.53
CA SER A 63 -5.72 -35.92 -17.55
C SER A 63 -7.20 -35.63 -17.81
N LEU A 64 -7.68 -35.96 -19.01
CA LEU A 64 -9.11 -35.94 -19.34
C LEU A 64 -9.95 -36.81 -18.41
N LEU A 65 -9.39 -37.91 -17.92
CA LEU A 65 -10.09 -38.80 -16.99
C LEU A 65 -10.35 -38.10 -15.66
N ASP A 66 -9.38 -37.30 -15.16
CA ASP A 66 -9.54 -36.51 -13.94
C ASP A 66 -10.62 -35.45 -14.11
N VAL A 67 -10.64 -34.79 -15.28
CA VAL A 67 -11.66 -33.76 -15.59
C VAL A 67 -13.04 -34.40 -15.68
N ARG A 68 -13.20 -35.51 -16.45
CA ARG A 68 -14.47 -36.23 -16.58
C ARG A 68 -15.00 -36.74 -15.23
N THR A 69 -14.10 -37.27 -14.40
CA THR A 69 -14.42 -37.70 -13.03
C THR A 69 -14.90 -36.56 -12.18
N SER A 70 -14.22 -35.40 -12.27
CA SER A 70 -14.59 -34.18 -11.51
C SER A 70 -15.95 -33.63 -11.93
N ILE A 71 -16.32 -33.68 -13.22
CA ILE A 71 -17.65 -33.24 -13.68
C ILE A 71 -18.76 -34.01 -12.96
N PHE A 72 -18.62 -35.31 -12.85
CA PHE A 72 -19.63 -36.12 -12.17
C PHE A 72 -19.60 -35.93 -10.64
N GLN A 73 -18.44 -35.85 -10.04
CA GLN A 73 -18.27 -35.71 -8.58
C GLN A 73 -18.75 -34.38 -8.03
N SER A 74 -18.54 -33.28 -8.79
CA SER A 74 -18.97 -31.94 -8.40
C SER A 74 -20.41 -31.60 -8.78
N ALA A 75 -21.09 -32.52 -9.50
CA ALA A 75 -22.45 -32.30 -9.97
C ALA A 75 -23.46 -32.14 -8.81
N LYS A 76 -24.24 -31.07 -8.86
CA LYS A 76 -25.34 -30.77 -7.94
C LYS A 76 -26.64 -30.68 -8.75
N LEU A 77 -27.66 -31.39 -8.32
CA LEU A 77 -28.97 -31.37 -9.00
C LEU A 77 -29.62 -29.99 -8.84
N ILE A 78 -30.11 -29.44 -9.95
CA ILE A 78 -30.83 -28.15 -9.98
C ILE A 78 -32.31 -28.35 -9.62
N SER A 79 -32.84 -29.56 -9.81
CA SER A 79 -34.25 -29.87 -9.58
C SER A 79 -34.59 -30.07 -8.12
N ALA A 80 -35.49 -29.28 -7.65
CA ALA A 80 -36.32 -29.20 -6.46
C ALA A 80 -36.06 -27.96 -5.61
N CYS A 81 -36.51 -26.84 -6.14
CA CYS A 81 -36.77 -25.70 -5.30
C CYS A 81 -38.05 -25.91 -4.50
N GLU A 82 -37.94 -26.35 -3.28
CA GLU A 82 -38.93 -25.98 -2.27
C GLU A 82 -38.63 -24.54 -1.88
N LYS A 83 -39.69 -23.70 -1.88
CA LYS A 83 -39.67 -22.31 -1.44
C LYS A 83 -39.02 -22.24 -0.06
N ILE A 84 -37.77 -21.82 0.00
CA ILE A 84 -37.15 -21.40 1.25
C ILE A 84 -37.71 -20.03 1.53
N GLU A 85 -38.72 -19.96 2.43
CA GLU A 85 -39.20 -18.69 2.97
C GLU A 85 -38.03 -17.90 3.52
N SER A 86 -37.94 -16.67 3.02
CA SER A 86 -36.99 -15.65 3.39
C SER A 86 -37.10 -15.33 4.88
N ASN A 87 -36.16 -15.80 5.67
CA ASN A 87 -35.75 -15.15 6.93
C ASN A 87 -34.28 -15.49 7.18
N ASN A 88 -33.44 -14.52 6.85
CA ASN A 88 -32.29 -14.11 7.66
C ASN A 88 -31.31 -13.28 6.82
N HIS A 89 -31.09 -12.07 7.28
CA HIS A 89 -29.96 -11.23 6.91
C HIS A 89 -28.64 -12.00 7.07
N ARG A 90 -27.89 -12.20 5.99
CA ARG A 90 -26.57 -12.81 6.01
C ARG A 90 -25.55 -11.91 5.37
N HIS A 91 -24.43 -11.76 6.07
CA HIS A 91 -23.23 -11.03 5.69
C HIS A 91 -22.61 -11.51 4.36
N PRO A 92 -21.98 -10.61 3.57
CA PRO A 92 -21.34 -10.93 2.28
C PRO A 92 -20.13 -11.86 2.34
N ASP A 93 -19.62 -12.20 3.53
CA ASP A 93 -18.34 -12.89 3.70
C ASP A 93 -18.38 -14.43 3.56
N ASP A 94 -19.55 -15.05 3.33
CA ASP A 94 -19.73 -16.51 3.36
C ASP A 94 -19.73 -17.20 1.97
N HIS A 95 -19.18 -16.59 0.93
CA HIS A 95 -19.35 -17.01 -0.46
C HIS A 95 -18.79 -18.39 -0.89
N PRO A 96 -17.67 -18.96 -0.39
CA PRO A 96 -17.25 -20.29 -0.82
C PRO A 96 -17.98 -21.43 -0.12
N ARG A 97 -18.68 -21.18 1.00
CA ARG A 97 -19.27 -22.24 1.85
C ARG A 97 -20.76 -22.47 1.63
N LEU A 98 -21.44 -21.59 0.91
CA LEU A 98 -22.90 -21.71 0.70
C LEU A 98 -23.29 -22.87 -0.21
N LEU A 99 -22.49 -23.18 -1.22
CA LEU A 99 -22.72 -24.37 -2.06
C LEU A 99 -22.55 -25.70 -1.31
N ALA A 100 -21.78 -25.71 -0.21
CA ALA A 100 -21.58 -26.88 0.64
C ALA A 100 -22.75 -27.12 1.62
N ARG A 101 -23.66 -26.14 1.78
CA ARG A 101 -24.74 -26.19 2.80
C ARG A 101 -26.15 -26.39 2.25
N ILE A 102 -26.32 -26.67 0.95
CA ILE A 102 -27.64 -27.05 0.43
C ILE A 102 -27.89 -28.50 0.89
N PRO A 103 -28.86 -28.76 1.81
CA PRO A 103 -29.22 -30.11 2.19
C PRO A 103 -29.72 -30.86 0.96
N TRP A 104 -29.28 -32.10 0.78
CA TRP A 104 -29.85 -33.00 -0.21
C TRP A 104 -31.34 -33.12 0.07
N VAL A 105 -32.16 -32.48 -0.75
CA VAL A 105 -33.62 -32.53 -0.58
C VAL A 105 -34.11 -33.91 -0.92
N ARG A 106 -34.67 -34.58 0.06
CA ARG A 106 -35.47 -35.76 -0.09
C ARG A 106 -36.76 -35.38 -0.79
N ASP A 107 -37.06 -36.06 -1.87
CA ASP A 107 -38.28 -36.11 -2.65
C ASP A 107 -38.29 -35.32 -3.96
N VAL A 108 -38.06 -36.08 -5.00
CA VAL A 108 -38.26 -35.70 -6.38
C VAL A 108 -39.24 -36.64 -7.05
N HIS A 109 -40.34 -36.06 -7.54
CA HIS A 109 -41.44 -36.79 -8.16
C HIS A 109 -41.07 -37.43 -9.52
N ASN A 110 -41.25 -38.69 -9.61
CA ASN A 110 -41.54 -39.65 -10.69
C ASN A 110 -40.68 -39.77 -11.99
N LYS A 111 -39.98 -38.79 -12.52
CA LYS A 111 -39.08 -38.99 -13.68
C LYS A 111 -37.58 -38.97 -13.33
N SER A 112 -37.24 -38.38 -12.21
CA SER A 112 -35.87 -38.32 -11.69
C SER A 112 -35.53 -39.48 -10.74
N LYS A 113 -36.52 -40.19 -10.20
CA LYS A 113 -36.30 -41.31 -9.25
C LYS A 113 -35.49 -42.45 -9.84
N ALA A 114 -35.66 -42.79 -11.11
CA ALA A 114 -34.87 -43.84 -11.77
C ALA A 114 -33.38 -43.44 -11.92
N ARG A 115 -33.12 -42.18 -12.26
CA ARG A 115 -31.73 -41.64 -12.38
C ARG A 115 -31.07 -41.50 -11.01
N LEU A 116 -31.80 -40.99 -10.00
CA LEU A 116 -31.29 -40.92 -8.62
C LEU A 116 -31.00 -42.26 -8.01
N ARG A 117 -31.87 -43.25 -8.25
CA ARG A 117 -31.63 -44.65 -7.83
C ARG A 117 -30.41 -45.24 -8.53
N LEU A 118 -30.21 -44.95 -9.81
CA LEU A 118 -29.04 -45.41 -10.56
C LEU A 118 -27.75 -44.71 -10.08
N VAL A 119 -27.79 -43.41 -9.79
CA VAL A 119 -26.66 -42.66 -9.23
C VAL A 119 -26.32 -43.14 -7.81
N ASN A 120 -27.32 -43.32 -6.94
CA ASN A 120 -27.11 -43.85 -5.59
C ASN A 120 -26.66 -45.31 -5.61
N TRP A 121 -27.15 -46.12 -6.53
CA TRP A 121 -26.69 -47.48 -6.73
C TRP A 121 -25.23 -47.52 -7.20
N LEU A 122 -24.84 -46.64 -8.16
CA LEU A 122 -23.47 -46.57 -8.65
C LEU A 122 -22.51 -45.99 -7.58
N THR A 123 -22.95 -45.05 -6.75
CA THR A 123 -22.14 -44.53 -5.64
C THR A 123 -21.96 -45.60 -4.55
N ASN A 124 -22.99 -46.36 -4.24
CA ASN A 124 -22.92 -47.50 -3.29
C ASN A 124 -22.07 -48.64 -3.84
N LEU A 125 -22.15 -48.93 -5.14
CA LEU A 125 -21.29 -49.92 -5.80
C LEU A 125 -19.82 -49.47 -5.78
N ALA A 126 -19.56 -48.20 -6.00
CA ALA A 126 -18.20 -47.64 -5.93
C ALA A 126 -17.61 -47.67 -4.51
N GLN A 127 -18.44 -47.56 -3.48
CA GLN A 127 -18.03 -47.70 -2.07
C GLN A 127 -17.85 -49.15 -1.62
N SER A 128 -18.49 -50.07 -2.32
CA SER A 128 -18.47 -51.52 -1.99
C SER A 128 -17.36 -52.33 -2.68
N ILE A 129 -16.62 -51.73 -3.62
CA ILE A 129 -15.49 -52.37 -4.31
C ILE A 129 -14.22 -52.07 -3.51
N PRO A 130 -13.50 -53.09 -3.01
CA PRO A 130 -12.20 -52.88 -2.38
C PRO A 130 -11.25 -52.16 -3.34
N GLN A 131 -10.40 -51.32 -2.81
CA GLN A 131 -9.38 -50.54 -3.53
C GLN A 131 -8.45 -51.43 -4.37
N ALA A 132 -8.85 -51.77 -5.57
CA ALA A 132 -8.00 -52.42 -6.55
C ALA A 132 -7.90 -51.51 -7.79
N ASP A 133 -6.73 -50.98 -8.03
CA ASP A 133 -6.36 -49.95 -9.02
C ASP A 133 -6.77 -50.15 -10.49
N LYS A 134 -7.23 -51.35 -10.85
CA LYS A 134 -7.56 -51.69 -12.23
C LYS A 134 -8.99 -51.36 -12.67
N ASN A 135 -9.92 -51.10 -11.75
CA ASN A 135 -11.33 -50.85 -12.10
C ASN A 135 -11.77 -49.38 -11.99
N SER A 136 -10.91 -48.47 -11.56
CA SER A 136 -11.23 -47.04 -11.39
C SER A 136 -11.63 -46.35 -12.71
N GLY A 137 -10.98 -46.68 -13.80
CA GLY A 137 -11.26 -46.13 -15.12
C GLY A 137 -12.62 -46.55 -15.72
N ILE A 138 -13.05 -47.81 -15.46
CA ILE A 138 -14.36 -48.31 -15.95
C ILE A 138 -15.50 -47.63 -15.20
N ILE A 139 -15.37 -47.48 -13.87
CA ILE A 139 -16.37 -46.80 -13.03
C ILE A 139 -16.45 -45.32 -13.38
N ALA A 140 -15.32 -44.65 -13.61
CA ALA A 140 -15.28 -43.24 -14.04
C ALA A 140 -15.96 -43.07 -15.40
N SER A 141 -15.72 -43.95 -16.35
CA SER A 141 -16.34 -43.95 -17.67
C SER A 141 -17.86 -44.15 -17.61
N LEU A 142 -18.33 -45.06 -16.74
CA LEU A 142 -19.76 -45.30 -16.52
C LEU A 142 -20.43 -44.08 -15.87
N LYS A 143 -19.81 -43.45 -14.88
CA LYS A 143 -20.30 -42.24 -14.24
C LYS A 143 -20.39 -41.08 -15.25
N TYR A 144 -19.40 -40.94 -16.10
CA TYR A 144 -19.40 -39.91 -17.13
C TYR A 144 -20.49 -40.09 -18.20
N LYS A 145 -20.89 -41.35 -18.50
CA LYS A 145 -22.04 -41.62 -19.40
C LYS A 145 -23.36 -41.04 -18.87
N LEU A 146 -23.49 -40.86 -17.55
CA LEU A 146 -24.69 -40.32 -16.91
C LEU A 146 -24.74 -38.78 -16.97
N VAL A 147 -23.64 -38.11 -17.31
CA VAL A 147 -23.61 -36.66 -17.50
C VAL A 147 -24.41 -36.34 -18.76
N LYS A 148 -25.54 -35.69 -18.58
CA LYS A 148 -26.43 -35.22 -19.64
C LYS A 148 -27.30 -34.06 -19.18
N ASP A 149 -27.46 -33.05 -20.04
CA ASP A 149 -28.25 -31.85 -19.75
C ASP A 149 -27.75 -31.09 -18.48
N TYR A 150 -26.42 -30.94 -18.34
CA TYR A 150 -25.80 -30.21 -17.24
C TYR A 150 -25.41 -28.79 -17.64
N VAL A 151 -25.31 -27.91 -16.67
CA VAL A 151 -24.46 -26.72 -16.77
C VAL A 151 -23.07 -27.11 -16.24
N VAL A 152 -22.05 -27.08 -17.08
CA VAL A 152 -20.67 -27.41 -16.71
C VAL A 152 -19.81 -26.18 -16.81
N CYS A 153 -19.18 -25.78 -15.70
CA CYS A 153 -18.23 -24.68 -15.67
C CYS A 153 -16.81 -25.23 -15.49
N PHE A 154 -15.92 -24.91 -16.44
CA PHE A 154 -14.49 -25.12 -16.32
C PHE A 154 -13.82 -23.82 -15.96
N ASP A 155 -13.14 -23.76 -14.83
CA ASP A 155 -12.45 -22.55 -14.35
C ASP A 155 -10.94 -22.77 -14.27
N GLY A 156 -10.16 -21.77 -14.69
CA GLY A 156 -8.71 -21.77 -14.63
C GLY A 156 -8.05 -22.62 -15.71
N LEU A 157 -8.47 -22.47 -16.97
CA LEU A 157 -7.88 -23.18 -18.11
C LEU A 157 -6.37 -22.93 -18.24
N GLU A 158 -5.92 -21.73 -17.87
CA GLU A 158 -4.51 -21.33 -17.81
C GLU A 158 -3.70 -22.02 -16.71
N HIS A 159 -4.36 -22.65 -15.76
CA HIS A 159 -3.72 -23.29 -14.60
C HIS A 159 -3.75 -24.82 -14.64
N LYS A 160 -4.16 -25.41 -15.75
CA LYS A 160 -4.08 -26.84 -15.97
C LYS A 160 -2.62 -27.33 -15.93
N ASN A 161 -2.43 -28.61 -15.67
CA ASN A 161 -1.11 -29.22 -15.82
C ASN A 161 -0.70 -29.28 -17.31
N SER A 162 0.60 -29.18 -17.59
CA SER A 162 1.15 -29.26 -18.96
C SER A 162 0.83 -30.57 -19.68
N SER A 163 0.56 -31.66 -18.94
CA SER A 163 0.15 -32.95 -19.52
C SER A 163 -1.29 -32.97 -20.07
N LEU A 164 -2.12 -31.98 -19.73
CA LEU A 164 -3.46 -31.78 -20.26
C LEU A 164 -3.42 -30.62 -21.25
N SER A 165 -3.66 -30.85 -22.55
CA SER A 165 -3.65 -29.78 -23.55
C SER A 165 -4.93 -28.94 -23.51
N VAL A 166 -4.86 -27.69 -23.99
CA VAL A 166 -6.06 -26.85 -24.20
C VAL A 166 -6.98 -27.51 -25.21
N ARG A 167 -6.44 -28.11 -26.24
CA ARG A 167 -7.15 -28.90 -27.25
C ARG A 167 -8.02 -30.00 -26.63
N ASP A 168 -7.50 -30.73 -25.64
CA ASP A 168 -8.23 -31.79 -24.96
C ASP A 168 -9.44 -31.25 -24.20
N VAL A 169 -9.28 -30.13 -23.50
CA VAL A 169 -10.38 -29.46 -22.77
C VAL A 169 -11.42 -28.90 -23.75
N MET A 170 -11.00 -28.28 -24.86
CA MET A 170 -11.91 -27.77 -25.88
C MET A 170 -12.69 -28.91 -26.56
N SER A 171 -12.04 -30.02 -26.87
CA SER A 171 -12.70 -31.23 -27.43
C SER A 171 -13.71 -31.82 -26.43
N LEU A 172 -13.39 -31.81 -25.13
CA LEU A 172 -14.32 -32.24 -24.10
C LEU A 172 -15.52 -31.28 -23.97
N ALA A 173 -15.30 -29.98 -24.09
CA ALA A 173 -16.37 -28.99 -24.09
C ALA A 173 -17.32 -29.19 -25.28
N GLU A 174 -16.79 -29.46 -26.47
CA GLU A 174 -17.56 -29.78 -27.66
C GLU A 174 -18.39 -31.08 -27.49
N GLU A 175 -17.75 -32.15 -26.93
CA GLU A 175 -18.45 -33.41 -26.63
C GLU A 175 -19.63 -33.20 -25.67
N LEU A 176 -19.41 -32.46 -24.58
CA LEU A 176 -20.45 -32.16 -23.59
C LEU A 176 -21.59 -31.34 -24.18
N ALA A 177 -21.28 -30.36 -25.00
CA ALA A 177 -22.25 -29.50 -25.65
C ALA A 177 -23.07 -30.30 -26.69
N ARG A 178 -22.41 -30.82 -27.71
CA ARG A 178 -23.10 -31.39 -28.88
C ARG A 178 -23.67 -32.79 -28.67
N HIS A 179 -23.01 -33.62 -27.87
CA HIS A 179 -23.45 -35.03 -27.69
C HIS A 179 -24.19 -35.27 -26.38
N LYS A 180 -24.04 -34.38 -25.38
CA LYS A 180 -24.67 -34.55 -24.08
C LYS A 180 -25.69 -33.47 -23.72
N GLY A 181 -25.89 -32.49 -24.61
CA GLY A 181 -26.86 -31.39 -24.41
C GLY A 181 -26.52 -30.48 -23.24
N CYS A 182 -25.26 -30.39 -22.88
CA CYS A 182 -24.81 -29.55 -21.78
C CYS A 182 -24.61 -28.10 -22.22
N LYS A 183 -24.88 -27.14 -21.32
CA LYS A 183 -24.34 -25.78 -21.44
C LYS A 183 -22.97 -25.75 -20.79
N VAL A 184 -21.94 -25.34 -21.53
CA VAL A 184 -20.56 -25.30 -21.04
C VAL A 184 -20.08 -23.88 -20.93
N VAL A 185 -19.43 -23.55 -19.80
CA VAL A 185 -18.81 -22.24 -19.56
C VAL A 185 -17.33 -22.42 -19.25
N LEU A 186 -16.50 -21.76 -20.02
CA LEU A 186 -15.04 -21.74 -19.83
C LEU A 186 -14.65 -20.40 -19.20
N ILE A 187 -13.97 -20.42 -18.06
CA ILE A 187 -13.48 -19.21 -17.39
C ILE A 187 -11.96 -19.23 -17.35
N PHE A 188 -11.31 -18.20 -17.90
CA PHE A 188 -9.84 -18.15 -17.96
C PHE A 188 -9.30 -16.73 -18.13
N ASN A 189 -7.98 -16.61 -17.96
CA ASN A 189 -7.22 -15.41 -18.28
C ASN A 189 -6.36 -15.68 -19.53
N HIS A 190 -6.73 -15.06 -20.65
CA HIS A 190 -6.06 -15.25 -21.92
C HIS A 190 -4.57 -14.80 -21.89
N ASN A 191 -4.25 -13.77 -21.10
CA ASN A 191 -2.89 -13.24 -21.00
C ASN A 191 -1.98 -14.09 -20.09
N SER A 192 -2.53 -15.08 -19.38
CA SER A 192 -1.80 -15.90 -18.41
C SER A 192 -1.59 -17.33 -18.86
N PHE A 193 -1.83 -17.64 -20.13
CA PHE A 193 -1.40 -18.92 -20.67
C PHE A 193 0.12 -19.03 -20.56
N SER A 194 0.59 -20.12 -19.95
CA SER A 194 2.01 -20.33 -19.66
C SER A 194 2.87 -20.52 -20.90
N ASP A 195 2.25 -20.97 -21.99
CA ASP A 195 2.87 -21.28 -23.28
C ASP A 195 2.12 -20.59 -24.41
N ASP A 196 2.85 -20.10 -25.40
CA ASP A 196 2.28 -19.60 -26.67
C ASP A 196 1.49 -20.70 -27.39
N ILE A 197 1.88 -21.97 -27.21
CA ILE A 197 1.18 -23.15 -27.74
C ILE A 197 -0.26 -23.24 -27.21
N ASP A 198 -0.48 -23.09 -25.91
CA ASP A 198 -1.81 -23.11 -25.31
C ASP A 198 -2.72 -21.99 -25.85
N LYS A 199 -2.13 -20.84 -26.11
CA LYS A 199 -2.81 -19.69 -26.67
C LYS A 199 -3.20 -19.91 -28.13
N GLU A 200 -2.27 -20.42 -28.93
CA GLU A 200 -2.51 -20.80 -30.32
C GLU A 200 -3.55 -21.92 -30.43
N GLU A 201 -3.48 -22.94 -29.59
CA GLU A 201 -4.49 -24.01 -29.54
C GLU A 201 -5.87 -23.46 -29.20
N PHE A 202 -5.98 -22.55 -28.20
CA PHE A 202 -7.27 -21.94 -27.89
C PHE A 202 -7.84 -21.19 -29.08
N GLU A 203 -7.07 -20.33 -29.73
CA GLU A 203 -7.53 -19.54 -30.87
C GLU A 203 -7.89 -20.44 -32.07
N ALA A 204 -7.15 -21.52 -32.34
CA ALA A 204 -7.43 -22.47 -33.42
C ALA A 204 -8.77 -23.23 -33.22
N TYR A 205 -9.10 -23.57 -31.97
CA TYR A 205 -10.34 -24.31 -31.64
C TYR A 205 -11.53 -23.42 -31.30
N ARG A 206 -11.30 -22.13 -30.99
CA ARG A 206 -12.32 -21.19 -30.56
C ARG A 206 -13.50 -21.10 -31.52
N GLU A 207 -13.23 -20.86 -32.80
CA GLU A 207 -14.29 -20.69 -33.83
C GLU A 207 -15.19 -21.90 -33.97
N LYS A 208 -14.66 -23.09 -33.70
CA LYS A 208 -15.40 -24.35 -33.84
C LYS A 208 -16.22 -24.69 -32.60
N VAL A 209 -15.71 -24.33 -31.43
CA VAL A 209 -16.22 -24.84 -30.13
C VAL A 209 -16.98 -23.79 -29.36
N VAL A 210 -16.55 -22.53 -29.40
CA VAL A 210 -17.12 -21.45 -28.59
C VAL A 210 -18.15 -20.68 -29.38
N ASP A 211 -19.42 -20.78 -28.96
CA ASP A 211 -20.53 -20.03 -29.57
C ASP A 211 -20.52 -18.56 -29.14
N VAL A 212 -20.21 -18.28 -27.87
CA VAL A 212 -20.19 -16.93 -27.29
C VAL A 212 -18.87 -16.67 -26.58
N LEU A 213 -18.14 -15.65 -27.03
CA LEU A 213 -16.95 -15.14 -26.34
C LEU A 213 -17.32 -13.86 -25.58
N PHE A 214 -17.17 -13.89 -24.26
CA PHE A 214 -17.49 -12.77 -23.40
C PHE A 214 -16.23 -12.21 -22.73
N ASP A 215 -15.86 -10.98 -23.08
CA ASP A 215 -14.76 -10.24 -22.47
C ASP A 215 -15.23 -9.54 -21.20
N PHE A 216 -14.82 -10.05 -20.06
CA PHE A 216 -15.18 -9.48 -18.77
C PHE A 216 -14.16 -8.43 -18.32
N ALA A 217 -14.52 -7.17 -18.54
CA ALA A 217 -13.72 -6.00 -18.17
C ALA A 217 -14.58 -5.00 -17.36
N PRO A 218 -14.81 -5.27 -16.05
CA PRO A 218 -15.63 -4.39 -15.23
C PRO A 218 -15.00 -3.00 -15.10
N SER A 219 -15.83 -2.00 -14.84
CA SER A 219 -15.39 -0.68 -14.44
C SER A 219 -14.78 -0.72 -13.02
N HIS A 220 -14.07 0.33 -12.63
CA HIS A 220 -13.50 0.45 -11.29
C HIS A 220 -14.60 0.45 -10.22
N GLY A 221 -15.69 1.20 -10.46
CA GLY A 221 -16.85 1.25 -9.58
C GLY A 221 -17.54 -0.11 -9.42
N GLU A 222 -17.72 -0.87 -10.53
CA GLU A 222 -18.27 -2.23 -10.46
C GLU A 222 -17.38 -3.16 -9.63
N SER A 223 -16.06 -3.09 -9.81
CA SER A 223 -15.10 -3.91 -9.04
C SER A 223 -15.16 -3.57 -7.54
N LEU A 224 -15.22 -2.28 -7.20
CA LEU A 224 -15.35 -1.80 -5.82
C LEU A 224 -16.68 -2.22 -5.20
N SER A 225 -17.78 -2.12 -5.95
CA SER A 225 -19.14 -2.46 -5.47
C SER A 225 -19.30 -3.93 -5.07
N CYS A 226 -18.38 -4.80 -5.51
CA CYS A 226 -18.34 -6.19 -5.05
C CYS A 226 -17.96 -6.31 -3.56
N ILE A 227 -17.26 -5.31 -3.00
CA ILE A 227 -16.66 -5.36 -1.65
C ILE A 227 -17.19 -4.23 -0.76
N PHE A 228 -17.39 -3.03 -1.32
CA PHE A 228 -17.87 -1.85 -0.60
C PHE A 228 -19.32 -1.56 -0.96
N ASN A 229 -20.07 -1.02 0.00
CA ASN A 229 -21.42 -0.55 -0.26
C ASN A 229 -21.36 0.77 -1.04
N THR A 230 -22.07 0.87 -2.14
CA THR A 230 -22.14 2.10 -2.96
C THR A 230 -22.77 3.29 -2.23
N ALA A 231 -23.55 3.04 -1.18
CA ALA A 231 -24.14 4.07 -0.31
C ALA A 231 -23.15 4.58 0.78
N ASP A 232 -21.98 3.96 0.93
CA ASP A 232 -20.98 4.36 1.90
C ASP A 232 -20.32 5.69 1.47
N PRO A 233 -20.22 6.70 2.34
CA PRO A 233 -19.55 7.97 2.04
C PRO A 233 -18.11 7.85 1.50
N ILE A 234 -17.41 6.76 1.85
CA ILE A 234 -16.04 6.51 1.35
C ILE A 234 -16.02 6.02 -0.11
N PHE A 235 -17.15 5.51 -0.64
CA PHE A 235 -17.18 4.88 -1.97
C PHE A 235 -16.71 5.81 -3.11
N PRO A 236 -17.20 7.05 -3.23
CA PRO A 236 -16.75 7.96 -4.28
C PRO A 236 -15.24 8.28 -4.20
N LYS A 237 -14.70 8.35 -2.96
CA LYS A 237 -13.27 8.59 -2.72
C LYS A 237 -12.45 7.39 -3.19
N LEU A 238 -12.85 6.18 -2.81
CA LEU A 238 -12.21 4.93 -3.26
C LEU A 238 -12.30 4.75 -4.78
N GLU A 239 -13.41 5.11 -5.41
CA GLU A 239 -13.56 5.01 -6.87
C GLU A 239 -12.56 5.92 -7.59
N ARG A 240 -12.39 7.15 -7.14
CA ARG A 240 -11.36 8.07 -7.66
C ARG A 240 -9.96 7.48 -7.53
N LEU A 241 -9.62 6.92 -6.37
CA LEU A 241 -8.32 6.29 -6.13
C LEU A 241 -8.13 5.02 -6.99
N ALA A 242 -9.17 4.22 -7.13
CA ALA A 242 -9.13 3.03 -7.97
C ALA A 242 -8.95 3.37 -9.45
N VAL A 243 -9.51 4.48 -9.93
CA VAL A 243 -9.28 5.00 -11.29
C VAL A 243 -7.84 5.44 -11.45
N ALA A 244 -7.29 6.23 -10.50
CA ALA A 244 -5.91 6.73 -10.55
C ALA A 244 -4.87 5.60 -10.61
N LEU A 245 -5.11 4.51 -9.88
CA LEU A 245 -4.23 3.34 -9.80
C LEU A 245 -4.56 2.25 -10.85
N ASN A 246 -5.60 2.43 -11.63
CA ASN A 246 -6.20 1.37 -12.46
C ASN A 246 -6.48 0.08 -11.68
N LEU A 247 -6.97 0.22 -10.45
CA LEU A 247 -7.23 -0.88 -9.53
C LEU A 247 -8.60 -1.52 -9.80
N LYS A 248 -8.61 -2.68 -10.45
CA LYS A 248 -9.81 -3.50 -10.73
C LYS A 248 -9.78 -4.87 -10.07
N ASN A 249 -8.67 -5.20 -9.41
CA ASN A 249 -8.47 -6.51 -8.81
C ASN A 249 -9.24 -6.64 -7.49
N ILE A 250 -10.33 -7.42 -7.51
CA ILE A 250 -11.21 -7.61 -6.35
C ILE A 250 -10.48 -8.23 -5.14
N ARG A 251 -9.44 -9.04 -5.38
CA ARG A 251 -8.66 -9.62 -4.28
C ARG A 251 -7.89 -8.54 -3.53
N VAL A 252 -7.31 -7.58 -4.25
CA VAL A 252 -6.62 -6.42 -3.66
C VAL A 252 -7.60 -5.49 -2.98
N ILE A 253 -8.74 -5.20 -3.62
CA ILE A 253 -9.83 -4.41 -3.03
C ILE A 253 -10.32 -5.03 -1.71
N LYS A 254 -10.44 -6.35 -1.64
CA LYS A 254 -10.78 -7.07 -0.40
C LYS A 254 -9.69 -6.95 0.68
N LYS A 255 -8.41 -6.93 0.30
CA LYS A 255 -7.29 -6.67 1.22
C LYS A 255 -7.31 -5.24 1.73
N LEU A 256 -7.57 -4.27 0.84
CA LEU A 256 -7.74 -2.86 1.21
C LEU A 256 -8.90 -2.69 2.21
N LYS A 257 -10.05 -3.31 1.97
CA LYS A 257 -11.17 -3.30 2.93
C LYS A 257 -10.76 -3.81 4.32
N LYS A 258 -10.04 -4.94 4.37
CA LYS A 258 -9.55 -5.49 5.65
C LYS A 258 -8.58 -4.54 6.36
N LEU A 259 -7.73 -3.85 5.61
CA LEU A 259 -6.82 -2.85 6.16
C LEU A 259 -7.61 -1.67 6.73
N ILE A 260 -8.56 -1.11 5.97
CA ILE A 260 -9.43 -0.01 6.43
C ILE A 260 -10.19 -0.42 7.69
N ASP A 261 -10.79 -1.60 7.72
CA ASP A 261 -11.55 -2.09 8.88
C ASP A 261 -10.65 -2.26 10.13
N ALA A 262 -9.40 -2.72 9.95
CA ALA A 262 -8.46 -2.88 11.05
C ALA A 262 -8.00 -1.53 11.65
N PHE A 263 -7.85 -0.50 10.82
CA PHE A 263 -7.40 0.83 11.24
C PHE A 263 -8.54 1.71 11.78
N SER A 264 -9.78 1.47 11.35
CA SER A 264 -10.96 2.30 11.72
C SER A 264 -11.07 2.61 13.21
N PRO A 265 -10.86 1.68 14.17
CA PRO A 265 -10.94 1.99 15.59
C PRO A 265 -9.85 2.96 16.10
N ALA A 266 -8.72 3.05 15.41
CA ALA A 266 -7.65 3.99 15.76
C ALA A 266 -7.87 5.38 15.15
N LEU A 267 -8.78 5.49 14.16
CA LEU A 267 -9.12 6.70 13.44
C LEU A 267 -10.38 7.41 13.97
N GLU A 268 -10.92 7.01 15.13
CA GLU A 268 -12.15 7.61 15.69
C GLU A 268 -12.05 9.12 15.92
N ALA A 269 -10.86 9.62 16.23
CA ALA A 269 -10.60 11.05 16.42
C ALA A 269 -10.26 11.78 15.11
N ALA A 270 -10.12 11.06 14.00
CA ALA A 270 -9.76 11.62 12.71
C ALA A 270 -10.94 12.43 12.12
N ASP A 271 -10.65 13.64 11.68
CA ASP A 271 -11.57 14.37 10.81
C ASP A 271 -11.51 13.84 9.37
N GLU A 272 -12.30 14.44 8.49
CA GLU A 272 -12.38 14.01 7.09
C GLU A 272 -11.02 14.09 6.38
N LEU A 273 -10.19 15.08 6.68
CA LEU A 273 -8.88 15.28 6.06
C LEU A 273 -7.88 14.21 6.46
N ILE A 274 -7.78 13.93 7.76
CA ILE A 274 -6.92 12.86 8.29
C ILE A 274 -7.36 11.50 7.71
N PHE A 275 -8.67 11.28 7.63
CA PHE A 275 -9.19 10.04 7.07
C PHE A 275 -8.91 9.91 5.57
N ASP A 276 -9.02 11.01 4.81
CA ASP A 276 -8.69 11.03 3.38
C ASP A 276 -7.21 10.79 3.14
N GLU A 277 -6.34 11.39 3.95
CA GLU A 277 -4.90 11.14 3.93
C GLU A 277 -4.61 9.65 4.17
N PHE A 278 -5.15 9.08 5.25
CA PHE A 278 -5.04 7.65 5.52
C PHE A 278 -5.50 6.80 4.31
N LEU A 279 -6.65 7.13 3.73
CA LEU A 279 -7.24 6.37 2.63
C LEU A 279 -6.37 6.40 1.37
N ASN A 280 -5.77 7.56 1.05
CA ASN A 280 -4.84 7.72 -0.06
C ASN A 280 -3.60 6.82 0.13
N HIS A 281 -2.96 6.89 1.30
CA HIS A 281 -1.76 6.11 1.63
C HIS A 281 -2.07 4.60 1.72
N ALA A 282 -3.18 4.23 2.37
CA ALA A 282 -3.63 2.84 2.46
C ALA A 282 -3.88 2.22 1.08
N THR A 283 -4.51 2.98 0.17
CA THR A 283 -4.79 2.49 -1.18
C THR A 283 -3.51 2.33 -1.99
N MET A 284 -2.60 3.31 -1.94
CA MET A 284 -1.31 3.29 -2.66
C MET A 284 -0.41 2.15 -2.20
N LEU A 285 -0.19 2.03 -0.89
CA LEU A 285 0.66 0.98 -0.31
C LEU A 285 0.07 -0.42 -0.51
N CYS A 286 -1.24 -0.58 -0.33
CA CYS A 286 -1.91 -1.85 -0.56
C CYS A 286 -1.84 -2.27 -2.05
N TRP A 287 -2.03 -1.33 -2.98
CA TRP A 287 -1.91 -1.56 -4.41
C TRP A 287 -0.50 -2.01 -4.80
N SER A 288 0.54 -1.30 -4.37
CA SER A 288 1.93 -1.64 -4.68
C SER A 288 2.38 -2.95 -4.04
N TYR A 289 1.93 -3.26 -2.83
CA TYR A 289 2.30 -4.48 -2.11
C TYR A 289 1.72 -5.76 -2.76
N PHE A 290 0.45 -5.72 -3.20
CA PHE A 290 -0.23 -6.93 -3.68
C PHE A 290 -0.21 -7.11 -5.21
N LEU A 291 0.02 -6.05 -6.01
CA LEU A 291 0.04 -6.12 -7.48
C LEU A 291 1.46 -5.98 -8.06
N ARG A 292 2.38 -6.81 -7.62
CA ARG A 292 3.82 -6.75 -7.93
C ARG A 292 4.15 -6.60 -9.41
N ASN A 293 3.34 -7.16 -10.32
CA ASN A 293 3.61 -7.16 -11.77
C ASN A 293 2.92 -6.02 -12.51
N GLU A 294 1.91 -5.40 -11.93
CA GLU A 294 1.07 -4.37 -12.58
C GLU A 294 1.24 -3.00 -11.93
N ALA A 295 1.61 -2.99 -10.65
CA ALA A 295 1.86 -1.80 -9.84
C ALA A 295 3.31 -1.34 -9.89
N LEU A 296 3.57 -0.17 -9.31
CA LEU A 296 4.93 0.25 -8.96
C LEU A 296 5.52 -0.68 -7.89
N PRO A 297 6.85 -0.97 -7.93
CA PRO A 297 7.48 -1.78 -6.91
C PRO A 297 7.25 -1.20 -5.51
N TYR A 298 6.88 -2.05 -4.56
CA TYR A 298 6.53 -1.64 -3.20
C TYR A 298 7.67 -0.89 -2.50
N GLU A 299 8.90 -1.39 -2.60
CA GLU A 299 10.08 -0.76 -2.00
C GLU A 299 10.36 0.63 -2.62
N PHE A 300 10.10 0.79 -3.92
CA PHE A 300 10.20 2.08 -4.58
C PHE A 300 9.16 3.06 -4.02
N VAL A 301 7.89 2.65 -3.93
CA VAL A 301 6.81 3.49 -3.39
C VAL A 301 7.12 3.89 -1.95
N ARG A 302 7.55 2.94 -1.11
CA ARG A 302 7.89 3.18 0.29
C ARG A 302 9.03 4.18 0.44
N SER A 303 10.14 4.01 -0.29
CA SER A 303 11.25 4.95 -0.24
C SER A 303 10.87 6.37 -0.67
N ARG A 304 9.95 6.50 -1.63
CA ARG A 304 9.47 7.80 -2.09
C ARG A 304 8.51 8.48 -1.11
N LEU A 305 7.75 7.73 -0.34
CA LEU A 305 6.92 8.27 0.74
C LEU A 305 7.76 8.75 1.93
N GLU A 306 8.95 8.16 2.16
CA GLU A 306 9.91 8.62 3.18
C GLU A 306 10.65 9.89 2.74
N GLU A 307 10.86 10.09 1.43
CA GLU A 307 11.51 11.28 0.89
C GLU A 307 10.52 12.46 0.77
N ASN A 308 11.06 13.70 0.88
CA ASN A 308 10.25 14.89 0.66
C ASN A 308 9.76 14.92 -0.81
N SER A 309 8.50 14.54 -1.02
CA SER A 309 7.90 14.39 -2.36
C SER A 309 7.96 15.67 -3.19
N TRP A 310 7.95 16.84 -2.56
CA TRP A 310 8.03 18.14 -3.23
C TRP A 310 9.36 18.36 -3.95
N ALA A 311 10.48 18.00 -3.33
CA ALA A 311 11.80 18.07 -3.97
C ALA A 311 11.91 17.15 -5.20
N PHE A 312 11.18 16.03 -5.19
CA PHE A 312 11.11 15.13 -6.34
C PHE A 312 10.28 15.71 -7.50
N PHE A 313 9.18 16.41 -7.22
CA PHE A 313 8.33 17.01 -8.26
C PHE A 313 9.05 18.09 -9.05
N PHE A 314 9.91 18.89 -8.41
CA PHE A 314 10.52 20.09 -9.00
C PHE A 314 12.02 19.93 -9.31
N GLY A 315 12.68 18.89 -8.79
CA GLY A 315 14.14 18.76 -8.86
C GLY A 315 14.71 18.10 -10.12
N LYS A 316 13.91 17.36 -10.91
CA LYS A 316 14.38 16.64 -12.11
C LYS A 316 13.56 17.01 -13.33
N LYS A 317 14.23 17.20 -14.48
CA LYS A 317 13.56 17.36 -15.77
C LYS A 317 12.90 16.03 -16.19
N GLU A 318 11.82 16.12 -16.95
CA GLU A 318 11.01 14.97 -17.36
C GLU A 318 11.80 13.88 -18.12
N ASP A 319 12.82 14.32 -18.89
CA ASP A 319 13.70 13.44 -19.66
C ASP A 319 14.70 12.66 -18.77
N GLU A 320 14.90 13.09 -17.54
CA GLU A 320 15.82 12.48 -16.56
C GLU A 320 15.13 11.45 -15.66
N LEU A 321 13.81 11.29 -15.78
CA LEU A 321 13.01 10.40 -14.94
C LEU A 321 12.94 8.98 -15.51
N SER A 322 13.09 7.99 -14.64
CA SER A 322 12.80 6.60 -14.99
C SER A 322 11.31 6.39 -15.30
N PRO A 323 10.94 5.29 -15.98
CA PRO A 323 9.53 4.98 -16.23
C PRO A 323 8.70 4.86 -14.93
N GLU A 324 9.28 4.31 -13.86
CA GLU A 324 8.65 4.21 -12.54
C GLU A 324 8.46 5.59 -11.91
N GLU A 325 9.46 6.46 -12.03
CA GLU A 325 9.39 7.84 -11.52
C GLU A 325 8.32 8.66 -12.24
N LYS A 326 8.20 8.51 -13.57
CA LYS A 326 7.14 9.16 -14.36
C LYS A 326 5.76 8.70 -13.91
N ARG A 327 5.57 7.38 -13.80
CA ARG A 327 4.30 6.80 -13.36
C ARG A 327 3.97 7.20 -11.90
N TYR A 328 4.97 7.24 -11.02
CA TYR A 328 4.80 7.71 -9.65
C TYR A 328 4.35 9.18 -9.62
N ARG A 329 4.98 10.04 -10.43
CA ARG A 329 4.62 11.46 -10.55
C ARG A 329 3.17 11.63 -11.03
N GLU A 330 2.74 10.88 -12.04
CA GLU A 330 1.35 10.90 -12.52
C GLU A 330 0.36 10.51 -11.40
N ILE A 331 0.61 9.41 -10.71
CA ILE A 331 -0.26 8.93 -9.64
C ILE A 331 -0.32 9.93 -8.50
N THR A 332 0.81 10.43 -8.03
CA THR A 332 0.88 11.34 -6.88
C THR A 332 0.32 12.72 -7.17
N SER A 333 0.35 13.17 -8.44
CA SER A 333 -0.33 14.41 -8.85
C SER A 333 -1.86 14.31 -8.67
N ILE A 334 -2.43 13.12 -8.80
CA ILE A 334 -3.87 12.88 -8.63
C ILE A 334 -4.22 12.60 -7.15
N MET A 335 -3.35 11.85 -6.45
CA MET A 335 -3.59 11.40 -5.08
C MET A 335 -3.06 12.38 -4.02
N HIS A 336 -2.23 13.35 -4.41
CA HIS A 336 -1.59 14.32 -3.51
C HIS A 336 -0.91 13.67 -2.30
N LEU A 337 -0.06 12.68 -2.57
CA LEU A 337 0.69 11.96 -1.55
C LEU A 337 1.89 12.79 -1.08
N SER A 338 2.05 12.92 0.22
CA SER A 338 3.21 13.49 0.92
C SER A 338 3.60 12.54 2.05
N PRO A 339 4.82 12.59 2.60
CA PRO A 339 5.17 11.75 3.75
C PRO A 339 4.13 11.87 4.86
N SER A 340 3.66 10.74 5.37
CA SER A 340 2.57 10.66 6.34
C SER A 340 2.94 9.78 7.52
N ILE A 341 2.38 10.09 8.69
CA ILE A 341 2.49 9.22 9.87
C ILE A 341 1.91 7.82 9.60
N PHE A 342 0.98 7.72 8.66
CA PHE A 342 0.32 6.45 8.34
C PHE A 342 1.23 5.46 7.62
N ASP A 343 2.28 5.92 6.93
CA ASP A 343 3.10 5.09 6.06
C ASP A 343 3.73 3.91 6.78
N ASP A 344 4.37 4.14 7.91
CA ASP A 344 5.01 3.08 8.70
C ASP A 344 3.99 2.14 9.36
N TYR A 345 2.85 2.67 9.83
CA TYR A 345 1.80 1.85 10.42
C TYR A 345 1.16 0.92 9.39
N ILE A 346 0.89 1.43 8.18
CA ILE A 346 0.33 0.66 7.07
C ILE A 346 1.34 -0.36 6.57
N ALA A 347 2.61 0.03 6.36
CA ALA A 347 3.68 -0.86 5.93
C ALA A 347 3.86 -2.02 6.90
N THR A 348 3.96 -1.74 8.19
CA THR A 348 4.05 -2.77 9.25
C THR A 348 2.86 -3.73 9.20
N PHE A 349 1.65 -3.21 9.01
CA PHE A 349 0.47 -4.06 8.90
C PHE A 349 0.48 -4.94 7.65
N LEU A 350 0.91 -4.42 6.50
CA LEU A 350 1.00 -5.17 5.26
C LEU A 350 2.06 -6.28 5.31
N GLU A 351 3.22 -5.98 5.89
CA GLU A 351 4.38 -6.88 5.96
C GLU A 351 4.24 -7.96 7.03
N PHE A 352 3.74 -7.58 8.21
CA PHE A 352 3.73 -8.45 9.39
C PHE A 352 2.32 -8.87 9.85
N GLY A 353 1.27 -8.27 9.31
CA GLY A 353 -0.13 -8.59 9.67
C GLY A 353 -0.61 -7.95 10.98
N TYR A 354 0.18 -7.08 11.60
CA TYR A 354 -0.18 -6.31 12.80
C TYR A 354 0.40 -4.90 12.71
N SER A 355 -0.13 -3.97 13.53
CA SER A 355 0.40 -2.62 13.68
C SER A 355 0.19 -2.12 15.11
N ASN A 356 0.90 -1.07 15.52
CA ASN A 356 0.75 -0.46 16.85
C ASN A 356 -0.41 0.53 16.86
N PHE A 357 -1.65 0.02 16.89
CA PHE A 357 -2.86 0.84 16.91
C PHE A 357 -2.99 1.75 18.12
N ARG A 358 -2.30 1.43 19.24
CA ARG A 358 -2.30 2.29 20.43
C ARG A 358 -1.51 3.58 20.18
N SER A 359 -0.32 3.47 19.61
CA SER A 359 0.49 4.64 19.23
C SER A 359 -0.22 5.42 18.13
N LEU A 360 -0.71 4.75 17.09
CA LEU A 360 -1.46 5.41 16.02
C LEU A 360 -2.63 6.27 16.54
N ARG A 361 -3.39 5.77 17.52
CA ARG A 361 -4.50 6.54 18.12
C ARG A 361 -4.02 7.82 18.78
N LEU A 362 -2.85 7.80 19.43
CA LEU A 362 -2.27 9.00 20.06
C LEU A 362 -1.81 10.00 19.01
N ASP A 363 -1.13 9.53 17.97
CA ASP A 363 -0.64 10.38 16.88
C ASP A 363 -1.81 11.01 16.11
N VAL A 364 -2.88 10.25 15.85
CA VAL A 364 -4.11 10.77 15.22
C VAL A 364 -4.78 11.82 16.12
N ALA A 365 -4.82 11.61 17.42
CA ALA A 365 -5.39 12.60 18.35
C ALA A 365 -4.56 13.89 18.39
N GLU A 366 -3.23 13.79 18.29
CA GLU A 366 -2.33 14.94 18.18
C GLU A 366 -2.55 15.69 16.85
N LEU A 367 -2.61 14.97 15.72
CA LEU A 367 -2.99 15.57 14.43
C LEU A 367 -4.35 16.26 14.49
N ALA A 368 -5.34 15.64 15.14
CA ALA A 368 -6.65 16.23 15.28
C ALA A 368 -6.63 17.52 16.10
N SER A 369 -5.71 17.64 17.07
CA SER A 369 -5.55 18.86 17.87
C SER A 369 -4.94 20.06 17.10
N ASN A 370 -4.22 19.77 16.00
CA ASN A 370 -3.53 20.77 15.17
C ASN A 370 -4.34 21.16 13.91
N ALA A 371 -5.64 21.38 14.07
CA ALA A 371 -6.55 21.70 12.96
C ALA A 371 -6.10 22.88 12.11
N ASP A 372 -5.60 23.95 12.74
CA ASP A 372 -5.14 25.16 12.05
C ASP A 372 -3.95 24.91 11.10
N VAL A 373 -3.01 24.05 11.50
CA VAL A 373 -1.85 23.67 10.67
C VAL A 373 -2.34 22.88 9.46
N ARG A 374 -3.27 21.95 9.67
CA ARG A 374 -3.84 21.16 8.57
C ARG A 374 -4.62 22.01 7.58
N HIS A 375 -5.43 22.97 8.06
CA HIS A 375 -6.13 23.90 7.18
C HIS A 375 -5.16 24.72 6.31
N ALA A 376 -4.03 25.15 6.88
CA ALA A 376 -3.00 25.85 6.12
C ALA A 376 -2.39 25.00 5.00
N HIS A 377 -2.07 23.74 5.31
CA HIS A 377 -1.57 22.77 4.32
C HIS A 377 -2.59 22.45 3.25
N GLU A 378 -3.87 22.27 3.62
CA GLU A 378 -4.92 22.00 2.64
C GLU A 378 -5.20 23.17 1.73
N GLU A 379 -5.17 24.39 2.26
CA GLU A 379 -5.28 25.61 1.48
C GLU A 379 -4.17 25.66 0.42
N LEU A 380 -2.92 25.42 0.81
CA LEU A 380 -1.79 25.37 -0.12
C LEU A 380 -1.96 24.25 -1.16
N ASN A 381 -2.36 23.06 -0.73
CA ASN A 381 -2.67 21.95 -1.62
C ASN A 381 -3.80 22.27 -2.61
N SER A 382 -4.81 23.03 -2.21
CA SER A 382 -5.89 23.45 -3.09
C SER A 382 -5.41 24.38 -4.20
N ILE A 383 -4.39 25.22 -3.92
CA ILE A 383 -3.74 26.08 -4.91
C ILE A 383 -2.99 25.21 -5.93
N TRP A 384 -2.22 24.21 -5.46
CA TRP A 384 -1.51 23.27 -6.35
C TRP A 384 -2.46 22.43 -7.19
N LYS A 385 -3.62 22.04 -6.67
CA LYS A 385 -4.67 21.38 -7.47
C LYS A 385 -5.18 22.25 -8.63
N ARG A 386 -5.28 23.55 -8.43
CA ARG A 386 -5.66 24.47 -9.51
C ARG A 386 -4.59 24.58 -10.59
N TYR A 387 -3.32 24.43 -10.23
CA TYR A 387 -2.23 24.37 -11.20
C TYR A 387 -2.22 23.08 -11.99
N THR A 388 -2.35 21.93 -11.32
CA THR A 388 -2.19 20.62 -11.96
C THR A 388 -3.41 20.17 -12.77
N ASN A 389 -4.62 20.65 -12.45
CA ASN A 389 -5.87 20.09 -12.98
C ASN A 389 -6.45 20.86 -14.17
N THR A 390 -5.78 21.87 -14.69
CA THR A 390 -6.27 22.66 -15.82
C THR A 390 -5.14 23.26 -16.64
N PHE A 391 -5.39 23.44 -17.93
CA PHE A 391 -4.54 24.25 -18.84
C PHE A 391 -5.10 25.67 -19.04
N SER A 392 -6.11 26.09 -18.25
CA SER A 392 -6.60 27.47 -18.30
C SER A 392 -5.50 28.41 -17.84
N ASP A 393 -5.38 29.57 -18.49
CA ASP A 393 -4.51 30.66 -18.03
C ASP A 393 -5.10 31.28 -16.76
N ASN A 394 -4.66 30.79 -15.62
CA ASN A 394 -5.10 31.19 -14.28
C ASN A 394 -3.93 31.68 -13.40
N GLN A 395 -2.82 32.10 -14.02
CA GLN A 395 -1.61 32.53 -13.35
C GLN A 395 -1.90 33.56 -12.25
N ASP A 396 -2.59 34.68 -12.60
CA ASP A 396 -2.87 35.75 -11.65
C ASP A 396 -3.64 35.25 -10.40
N LYS A 397 -4.55 34.30 -10.59
CA LYS A 397 -5.30 33.72 -9.46
C LYS A 397 -4.42 32.83 -8.58
N ILE A 398 -3.53 32.03 -9.17
CA ILE A 398 -2.59 31.18 -8.43
C ILE A 398 -1.63 32.06 -7.64
N VAL A 399 -1.02 33.05 -8.28
CA VAL A 399 -0.11 34.01 -7.67
C VAL A 399 -0.77 34.73 -6.49
N ALA A 400 -1.96 35.27 -6.69
CA ALA A 400 -2.70 35.95 -5.62
C ALA A 400 -3.04 35.00 -4.45
N CYS A 401 -3.46 33.78 -4.74
CA CYS A 401 -3.75 32.78 -3.70
C CYS A 401 -2.49 32.37 -2.94
N LEU A 402 -1.33 32.23 -3.62
CA LEU A 402 -0.05 31.91 -2.96
C LEU A 402 0.38 33.04 -2.02
N HIS A 403 0.36 34.29 -2.47
CA HIS A 403 0.68 35.46 -1.63
C HIS A 403 -0.20 35.53 -0.39
N ASP A 404 -1.50 35.31 -0.53
CA ASP A 404 -2.48 35.39 0.56
C ASP A 404 -2.27 34.21 1.55
N SER A 405 -2.07 33.00 1.04
CA SER A 405 -1.83 31.81 1.86
C SER A 405 -0.52 31.87 2.64
N LEU A 406 0.58 32.28 1.99
CA LEU A 406 1.88 32.46 2.64
C LEU A 406 1.84 33.51 3.73
N SER A 407 1.12 34.63 3.49
CA SER A 407 0.98 35.72 4.47
C SER A 407 0.17 35.28 5.68
N ARG A 408 -0.97 34.60 5.50
CA ARG A 408 -1.85 34.20 6.59
C ARG A 408 -1.29 33.03 7.41
N ASN A 409 -0.57 32.12 6.76
CA ASN A 409 -0.17 30.85 7.33
C ASN A 409 1.34 30.71 7.57
N VAL A 410 2.07 31.82 7.63
CA VAL A 410 3.53 31.85 7.80
C VAL A 410 4.02 30.99 8.96
N ASN A 411 3.28 30.96 10.09
CA ASN A 411 3.62 30.18 11.28
C ASN A 411 3.18 28.70 11.22
N ARG A 412 2.43 28.30 10.17
CA ARG A 412 1.77 27.01 10.06
C ARG A 412 2.31 26.16 8.91
N ILE A 413 2.88 26.82 7.89
CA ILE A 413 3.46 26.14 6.72
C ILE A 413 4.90 25.74 6.99
N GLY A 414 5.26 24.50 6.72
CA GLY A 414 6.61 23.98 6.87
C GLY A 414 7.62 24.63 5.91
N VAL A 415 8.90 24.68 6.30
CA VAL A 415 9.95 25.33 5.52
C VAL A 415 10.06 24.82 4.09
N SER A 416 9.91 23.51 3.88
CA SER A 416 10.02 22.89 2.55
C SER A 416 8.92 23.36 1.60
N GLU A 417 7.69 23.37 2.07
CA GLU A 417 6.52 23.82 1.29
C GLU A 417 6.56 25.32 1.04
N TYR A 418 7.01 26.06 2.04
CA TYR A 418 7.22 27.50 1.92
C TYR A 418 8.26 27.81 0.84
N CYS A 419 9.39 27.09 0.79
CA CYS A 419 10.40 27.22 -0.24
C CYS A 419 9.84 27.01 -1.64
N VAL A 420 9.08 25.94 -1.85
CA VAL A 420 8.47 25.63 -3.15
C VAL A 420 7.56 26.77 -3.61
N ALA A 421 6.74 27.29 -2.69
CA ALA A 421 5.85 28.40 -3.02
C ALA A 421 6.62 29.70 -3.36
N LEU A 422 7.73 29.99 -2.66
CA LEU A 422 8.61 31.11 -2.96
C LEU A 422 9.32 30.94 -4.31
N GLU A 423 9.84 29.76 -4.63
CA GLU A 423 10.46 29.48 -5.93
C GLU A 423 9.48 29.76 -7.07
N TRP A 424 8.24 29.31 -6.91
CA TRP A 424 7.17 29.52 -7.88
C TRP A 424 6.85 31.01 -8.09
N LEU A 425 6.65 31.74 -6.99
CA LEU A 425 6.41 33.20 -7.09
C LEU A 425 7.57 33.92 -7.76
N ALA A 426 8.81 33.53 -7.43
CA ALA A 426 10.01 34.12 -8.05
C ALA A 426 10.10 33.80 -9.55
N ASP A 427 9.75 32.58 -9.97
CA ASP A 427 9.73 32.16 -11.38
C ASP A 427 8.69 32.95 -12.20
N PHE A 428 7.60 33.39 -11.58
CA PHE A 428 6.62 34.29 -12.20
C PHE A 428 7.03 35.78 -12.13
N GLY A 429 8.19 36.09 -11.55
CA GLY A 429 8.72 37.44 -11.46
C GLY A 429 8.14 38.29 -10.33
N GLU A 430 7.47 37.66 -9.36
CA GLU A 430 6.90 38.34 -8.20
C GLU A 430 7.96 38.77 -7.18
N ASP A 431 7.72 39.90 -6.49
CA ASP A 431 8.55 40.29 -5.35
C ASP A 431 8.20 39.50 -4.10
N ILE A 432 9.09 38.62 -3.72
CA ILE A 432 8.94 37.75 -2.55
C ILE A 432 9.65 38.26 -1.30
N SER A 433 10.25 39.44 -1.33
CA SER A 433 11.06 39.99 -0.23
C SER A 433 10.28 40.03 1.08
N MET A 434 9.01 40.44 1.02
CA MET A 434 8.12 40.52 2.18
C MET A 434 7.87 39.12 2.80
N HIS A 435 7.69 38.07 1.98
CA HIS A 435 7.50 36.72 2.48
C HIS A 435 8.76 36.14 3.12
N LEU A 436 9.93 36.43 2.53
CA LEU A 436 11.21 36.07 3.12
C LEU A 436 11.39 36.70 4.50
N ASP A 437 11.11 38.00 4.62
CA ASP A 437 11.22 38.71 5.88
C ASP A 437 10.23 38.22 6.93
N SER A 438 8.96 38.00 6.56
CA SER A 438 7.92 37.49 7.44
C SER A 438 8.24 36.06 7.95
N TYR A 439 8.76 35.20 7.08
CA TYR A 439 9.15 33.86 7.49
C TYR A 439 10.30 33.87 8.50
N ILE A 440 11.29 34.70 8.25
CA ILE A 440 12.43 34.88 9.13
C ILE A 440 12.00 35.50 10.48
N GLU A 441 11.11 36.50 10.47
CA GLU A 441 10.56 37.10 11.69
C GLU A 441 9.83 36.05 12.55
N SER A 442 9.03 35.21 11.90
CA SER A 442 8.22 34.18 12.58
C SER A 442 9.04 33.00 13.09
N HIS A 443 10.08 32.55 12.37
CA HIS A 443 10.82 31.35 12.64
C HIS A 443 12.28 31.58 13.00
N GLY A 444 12.78 32.79 12.93
CA GLY A 444 14.20 33.15 13.04
C GLY A 444 14.85 32.63 14.32
N GLN A 445 14.17 32.68 15.47
CA GLN A 445 14.70 32.17 16.74
C GLN A 445 14.90 30.64 16.71
N ASN A 446 13.97 29.90 16.10
CA ASN A 446 14.08 28.45 15.98
C ASN A 446 15.12 28.07 14.93
N LEU A 447 15.17 28.80 13.81
CA LEU A 447 16.13 28.58 12.73
C LEU A 447 17.56 28.94 13.14
N ALA A 448 17.74 29.94 14.00
CA ALA A 448 19.04 30.30 14.56
C ALA A 448 19.65 29.21 15.45
N ARG A 449 18.80 28.40 16.09
CA ARG A 449 19.22 27.29 16.96
C ARG A 449 19.57 26.01 16.19
N LEU A 450 19.18 25.89 14.90
CA LEU A 450 19.56 24.73 14.08
C LEU A 450 21.04 24.77 13.78
N ASP A 451 21.66 23.59 13.72
CA ASP A 451 23.06 23.48 13.35
C ASP A 451 23.30 24.01 11.93
N ARG A 452 24.32 24.87 11.75
CA ARG A 452 24.73 25.42 10.45
C ARG A 452 25.12 24.33 9.44
N HIS A 453 25.60 23.20 9.94
CA HIS A 453 26.02 22.07 9.15
C HIS A 453 24.97 20.95 9.10
N ASP A 454 23.73 21.23 9.55
CA ASP A 454 22.65 20.28 9.44
C ASP A 454 22.35 20.01 7.96
N VAL A 455 22.78 18.83 7.51
CA VAL A 455 22.52 18.33 6.15
C VAL A 455 21.01 18.29 5.87
N LEU A 456 20.18 18.09 6.91
CA LEU A 456 18.73 18.07 6.79
C LEU A 456 18.19 19.48 6.50
N LEU A 457 18.78 20.53 7.07
CA LEU A 457 18.40 21.90 6.76
C LEU A 457 18.63 22.21 5.28
N THR A 458 19.82 21.88 4.76
CA THR A 458 20.18 22.10 3.36
C THR A 458 19.31 21.27 2.39
N ARG A 459 18.86 20.09 2.83
CA ARG A 459 17.93 19.27 2.04
C ARG A 459 16.49 19.79 2.09
N ARG A 460 16.07 20.41 3.20
CA ARG A 460 14.70 20.92 3.38
C ARG A 460 14.51 22.32 2.82
N VAL A 461 15.54 23.15 2.85
CA VAL A 461 15.52 24.53 2.33
C VAL A 461 16.17 24.54 0.95
N THR A 462 15.38 24.29 -0.09
CA THR A 462 15.84 24.25 -1.49
C THR A 462 16.05 25.64 -2.06
N TYR A 463 15.27 26.62 -1.63
CA TYR A 463 15.32 27.98 -2.12
C TYR A 463 16.49 28.76 -1.54
N LYS A 464 17.51 28.99 -2.37
CA LYS A 464 18.77 29.62 -1.98
C LYS A 464 18.65 30.97 -1.26
N PRO A 465 17.80 31.95 -1.69
CA PRO A 465 17.65 33.23 -0.99
C PRO A 465 17.18 33.07 0.47
N LEU A 466 16.27 32.14 0.74
CA LEU A 466 15.83 31.84 2.12
C LEU A 466 16.95 31.18 2.93
N LEU A 467 17.67 30.23 2.33
CA LEU A 467 18.81 29.57 2.97
C LEU A 467 19.91 30.56 3.35
N ASP A 468 20.24 31.51 2.45
CA ASP A 468 21.24 32.55 2.71
C ASP A 468 20.81 33.47 3.85
N ARG A 469 19.52 33.87 3.94
CA ARG A 469 19.00 34.63 5.08
C ARG A 469 19.04 33.84 6.39
N ILE A 470 18.69 32.58 6.40
CA ILE A 470 18.80 31.72 7.58
C ILE A 470 20.26 31.64 8.05
N ARG A 471 21.20 31.47 7.12
CA ARG A 471 22.66 31.48 7.44
C ARG A 471 23.14 32.82 8.00
N MET A 472 22.63 33.94 7.50
CA MET A 472 22.95 35.24 8.06
C MET A 472 22.50 35.39 9.51
N ILE A 473 21.28 34.93 9.83
CA ILE A 473 20.76 34.96 11.20
C ILE A 473 21.57 34.00 12.10
N GLN A 474 21.87 32.83 11.64
CA GLN A 474 22.75 31.88 12.36
C GLN A 474 24.15 32.51 12.61
N ALA A 475 24.65 33.32 11.69
CA ALA A 475 25.92 34.05 11.86
C ALA A 475 25.83 35.18 12.90
N LEU A 476 24.69 35.88 12.95
CA LEU A 476 24.43 36.94 13.92
C LEU A 476 24.14 36.43 15.33
N HIS A 477 23.52 35.26 15.43
CA HIS A 477 23.08 34.61 16.68
C HIS A 477 23.93 33.41 17.02
N SER A 478 25.21 33.35 16.64
CA SER A 478 26.10 32.24 16.98
C SER A 478 26.40 32.18 18.48
N TYR A 479 25.37 31.84 19.27
CA TYR A 479 25.58 31.28 20.60
C TYR A 479 26.02 29.82 20.37
N LEU A 480 27.31 29.64 20.14
CA LEU A 480 27.91 28.33 20.27
C LEU A 480 27.79 27.97 21.75
N ASP A 481 26.96 26.98 22.07
CA ASP A 481 26.80 26.45 23.41
C ASP A 481 27.68 25.20 23.55
N ILE A 482 28.37 25.09 24.70
CA ILE A 482 29.23 23.93 25.01
C ILE A 482 28.47 22.63 24.84
N ASP A 483 27.22 22.58 25.24
CA ASP A 483 26.38 21.39 25.22
C ASP A 483 26.14 20.87 23.81
N GLN A 484 25.78 21.77 22.92
CA GLN A 484 25.52 21.47 21.49
C GLN A 484 26.81 21.11 20.74
N VAL A 485 27.89 21.85 20.97
CA VAL A 485 29.18 21.59 20.32
C VAL A 485 29.75 20.24 20.76
N ALA A 486 29.73 19.96 22.08
CA ALA A 486 30.20 18.68 22.61
C ALA A 486 29.37 17.49 22.10
N MET A 487 28.06 17.65 21.98
CA MET A 487 27.20 16.61 21.42
C MET A 487 27.44 16.38 19.92
N ARG A 488 27.61 17.43 19.14
CA ARG A 488 27.91 17.36 17.71
C ARG A 488 29.21 16.62 17.44
N ILE A 489 30.27 16.99 18.18
CA ILE A 489 31.58 16.30 18.07
C ILE A 489 31.44 14.82 18.45
N ALA A 490 30.70 14.54 19.52
CA ALA A 490 30.49 13.17 20.00
C ALA A 490 29.69 12.30 19.02
N ALA A 491 28.69 12.86 18.36
CA ALA A 491 27.84 12.16 17.40
C ALA A 491 28.52 11.91 16.06
N ASN A 492 29.20 12.92 15.52
CA ASN A 492 29.79 12.88 14.18
C ASN A 492 31.25 12.38 14.17
N GLN A 493 31.87 12.26 15.32
CA GLN A 493 33.31 11.98 15.48
C GLN A 493 34.20 12.91 14.62
N SER A 494 33.71 14.12 14.38
CA SER A 494 34.36 15.15 13.58
C SER A 494 33.95 16.53 14.11
N TRP A 495 34.77 17.53 13.80
CA TRP A 495 34.52 18.93 14.19
C TRP A 495 34.95 19.87 13.07
N ASN A 496 34.42 21.10 13.09
CA ASN A 496 34.83 22.19 12.23
C ASN A 496 35.76 23.18 12.96
N LEU A 497 36.33 24.11 12.21
CA LEU A 497 37.24 25.11 12.79
C LEU A 497 36.55 26.05 13.77
N GLU A 498 35.27 26.39 13.55
CA GLU A 498 34.49 27.25 14.42
C GLU A 498 34.23 26.60 15.78
N ASP A 499 33.93 25.30 15.79
CA ASP A 499 33.76 24.53 17.04
C ASP A 499 35.01 24.57 17.89
N ILE A 500 36.19 24.40 17.25
CA ILE A 500 37.48 24.40 17.92
C ILE A 500 37.82 25.80 18.45
N ASP A 501 37.55 26.82 17.64
CA ASP A 501 37.81 28.22 18.04
C ASP A 501 36.91 28.62 19.22
N PHE A 502 35.66 28.24 19.19
CA PHE A 502 34.73 28.45 20.28
C PHE A 502 35.18 27.74 21.57
N LEU A 503 35.39 26.40 21.51
CA LEU A 503 35.81 25.64 22.69
C LEU A 503 37.18 26.13 23.23
N ALA A 504 38.10 26.53 22.35
CA ALA A 504 39.38 27.09 22.73
C ALA A 504 39.29 28.52 23.31
N SER A 505 38.23 29.26 23.02
CA SER A 505 37.97 30.57 23.62
C SER A 505 37.49 30.51 25.07
N LEU A 506 36.91 29.37 25.48
CA LEU A 506 36.31 29.18 26.80
C LEU A 506 37.35 29.03 27.89
N SER A 507 37.00 29.53 29.07
CA SER A 507 37.75 29.34 30.31
C SER A 507 37.44 28.00 30.99
N SER A 508 38.24 27.59 31.98
CA SER A 508 37.92 26.46 32.81
C SER A 508 36.65 26.65 33.66
N GLU A 509 36.30 27.90 33.98
CA GLU A 509 35.11 28.26 34.73
C GLU A 509 33.84 28.06 33.86
N ASP A 510 33.89 28.35 32.57
CA ASP A 510 32.77 28.11 31.66
C ASP A 510 32.46 26.60 31.56
N PHE A 511 33.46 25.75 31.43
CA PHE A 511 33.31 24.28 31.45
C PHE A 511 32.82 23.79 32.80
N LEU A 512 33.25 24.40 33.92
CA LEU A 512 32.80 24.05 35.26
C LEU A 512 31.29 24.36 35.43
N ASN A 513 30.86 25.55 35.01
CA ASN A 513 29.47 25.96 35.05
C ASN A 513 28.57 25.05 34.21
N TRP A 514 29.05 24.69 33.00
CA TRP A 514 28.36 23.73 32.14
C TRP A 514 28.26 22.33 32.79
N LEU A 515 29.32 21.82 33.41
CA LEU A 515 29.30 20.54 34.12
C LEU A 515 28.34 20.54 35.32
N ARG A 516 28.22 21.68 36.00
CA ARG A 516 27.30 21.88 37.15
C ARG A 516 25.83 22.01 36.71
N SER A 517 25.54 22.36 35.47
CA SER A 517 24.18 22.44 34.94
C SER A 517 23.54 21.05 34.64
N GLU A 518 24.23 19.95 34.96
CA GLU A 518 23.79 18.57 34.78
C GLU A 518 23.35 18.26 33.32
N PRO A 519 24.24 18.42 32.32
CA PRO A 519 23.89 18.21 30.94
C PRO A 519 23.44 16.77 30.68
N VAL A 520 22.39 16.61 29.86
CA VAL A 520 21.89 15.31 29.42
C VAL A 520 22.97 14.60 28.59
N ASP A 521 23.07 13.27 28.67
CA ASP A 521 24.07 12.46 27.97
C ASP A 521 25.54 12.86 28.23
N LEU A 522 25.82 13.40 29.42
CA LEU A 522 27.14 13.85 29.85
C LEU A 522 28.28 12.84 29.55
N PRO A 523 28.12 11.50 29.76
CA PRO A 523 29.16 10.55 29.44
C PRO A 523 29.58 10.55 27.96
N MET A 524 28.63 10.70 27.05
CA MET A 524 28.88 10.76 25.62
C MET A 524 29.58 12.07 25.23
N LYS A 525 29.06 13.20 25.68
CA LYS A 525 29.60 14.53 25.43
C LYS A 525 31.04 14.69 25.97
N LEU A 526 31.30 14.17 27.17
CA LEU A 526 32.65 14.22 27.72
C LEU A 526 33.60 13.27 26.99
N LYS A 527 33.29 11.97 26.90
CA LYS A 527 34.24 10.98 26.36
C LYS A 527 34.55 11.19 24.89
N ARG A 528 33.51 11.39 24.08
CA ARG A 528 33.61 11.48 22.60
C ARG A 528 33.59 12.91 22.10
N GLY A 529 33.17 13.89 22.91
CA GLY A 529 33.07 15.29 22.53
C GLY A 529 34.25 16.12 22.98
N LEU A 530 34.60 16.08 24.27
CA LEU A 530 35.63 16.98 24.82
C LEU A 530 36.96 16.31 25.18
N LEU A 531 36.94 15.07 25.70
CA LEU A 531 38.16 14.37 26.09
C LEU A 531 38.91 13.75 24.89
N VAL A 532 38.29 13.66 23.74
CA VAL A 532 38.93 13.22 22.49
C VAL A 532 40.18 14.05 22.13
N PHE A 533 40.20 15.33 22.53
CA PHE A 533 41.35 16.20 22.30
C PHE A 533 42.60 15.82 23.11
N ALA A 534 42.52 14.87 24.05
CA ALA A 534 43.67 14.31 24.73
C ALA A 534 44.62 13.56 23.81
N GLU A 535 44.07 12.85 22.81
CA GLU A 535 44.82 12.00 21.89
C GLU A 535 45.52 12.80 20.79
N LEU A 536 45.13 14.07 20.58
CA LEU A 536 45.56 14.93 19.49
C LEU A 536 46.66 15.93 19.88
N GLN A 537 47.26 15.75 21.06
CA GLN A 537 48.28 16.68 21.59
C GLN A 537 49.65 16.58 20.91
N GLY A 538 49.92 15.52 20.14
CA GLY A 538 51.23 15.21 19.57
C GLY A 538 51.59 15.95 18.28
N ASP A 539 50.67 16.74 17.70
CA ASP A 539 50.90 17.44 16.43
C ASP A 539 51.48 18.86 16.67
N SER A 540 52.31 19.34 15.74
CA SER A 540 52.92 20.67 15.79
C SER A 540 52.09 21.74 15.05
N SER A 541 50.90 21.44 14.62
CA SER A 541 49.99 22.35 13.90
C SER A 541 49.41 23.45 14.81
N GLN A 542 48.96 24.55 14.22
CA GLN A 542 48.30 25.65 14.93
C GLN A 542 47.04 25.14 15.66
N ASP A 543 46.38 24.11 15.13
CA ASP A 543 45.22 23.50 15.72
C ASP A 543 45.53 22.68 16.97
N ALA A 544 46.70 22.08 17.04
CA ALA A 544 47.16 21.34 18.22
C ALA A 544 47.31 22.25 19.47
N ILE A 545 47.59 23.54 19.28
CA ILE A 545 47.62 24.52 20.36
C ILE A 545 46.20 24.70 20.93
N LYS A 546 45.20 24.77 20.06
CA LYS A 546 43.78 24.90 20.45
C LYS A 546 43.28 23.65 21.16
N TYR A 547 43.61 22.47 20.65
CA TYR A 547 43.26 21.17 21.28
C TYR A 547 43.82 21.04 22.68
N ARG A 548 45.10 21.42 22.87
CA ARG A 548 45.74 21.43 24.20
C ARG A 548 45.06 22.42 25.14
N LYS A 549 44.64 23.58 24.65
CA LYS A 549 43.94 24.57 25.45
C LYS A 549 42.58 24.04 25.90
N ILE A 550 41.79 23.50 25.00
CA ILE A 550 40.47 22.89 25.30
C ILE A 550 40.63 21.80 26.35
N TYR A 551 41.50 20.83 26.09
CA TYR A 551 41.72 19.71 27.00
C TYR A 551 42.17 20.18 28.39
N ARG A 552 43.07 21.15 28.46
CA ARG A 552 43.57 21.72 29.72
C ARG A 552 42.42 22.40 30.51
N SER A 553 41.61 23.21 29.86
CA SER A 553 40.48 23.90 30.51
C SER A 553 39.43 22.87 31.03
N VAL A 554 39.13 21.86 30.24
CA VAL A 554 38.21 20.78 30.66
C VAL A 554 38.79 19.99 31.86
N ARG A 555 40.11 19.67 31.82
CA ARG A 555 40.76 18.97 32.95
C ARG A 555 40.75 19.77 34.24
N ILE A 556 40.97 21.07 34.18
CA ILE A 556 40.91 21.96 35.34
C ILE A 556 39.47 21.93 35.92
N ALA A 557 38.45 22.07 35.09
CA ALA A 557 37.08 22.01 35.52
C ALA A 557 36.69 20.67 36.19
N LEU A 558 37.13 19.57 35.57
CA LEU A 558 36.94 18.23 36.15
C LEU A 558 37.68 18.00 37.45
N SER A 559 38.88 18.56 37.58
CA SER A 559 39.68 18.54 38.83
C SER A 559 38.94 19.25 39.96
N GLU A 560 38.32 20.40 39.67
CA GLU A 560 37.53 21.15 40.66
C GLU A 560 36.26 20.43 41.07
N ILE A 561 35.55 19.77 40.15
CA ILE A 561 34.43 18.89 40.45
C ILE A 561 34.89 17.69 41.32
N ALA A 562 36.05 17.11 41.05
CA ALA A 562 36.59 16.03 41.87
C ALA A 562 36.88 16.47 43.27
N SER A 563 37.44 17.67 43.49
CA SER A 563 37.78 18.22 44.79
C SER A 563 36.53 18.43 45.67
N SER A 564 35.39 18.62 45.04
CA SER A 564 34.13 18.90 45.77
C SER A 564 33.53 17.69 46.47
N SER A 565 33.85 16.43 46.08
CA SER A 565 33.23 15.24 46.66
C SER A 565 33.99 13.93 46.32
N ARG A 566 34.09 13.03 47.33
CA ARG A 566 34.58 11.65 47.12
C ARG A 566 33.81 10.86 46.08
N LEU A 567 32.52 11.15 45.94
CA LEU A 567 31.66 10.52 44.91
C LEU A 567 32.10 10.94 43.50
N ASN A 568 32.39 12.23 43.30
CA ASN A 568 32.84 12.76 42.03
C ASN A 568 34.26 12.26 41.66
N GLN A 569 35.14 12.09 42.62
CA GLN A 569 36.45 11.43 42.42
C GLN A 569 36.26 10.00 41.87
N LYS A 570 35.36 9.21 42.46
CA LYS A 570 35.05 7.86 42.00
C LYS A 570 34.42 7.87 40.59
N ARG A 571 33.50 8.82 40.31
CA ARG A 571 32.91 8.96 38.99
C ARG A 571 33.94 9.24 37.92
N LEU A 572 34.85 10.17 38.17
CA LEU A 572 35.92 10.51 37.22
C LEU A 572 36.87 9.32 36.96
N LYS A 573 37.28 8.62 38.00
CA LYS A 573 38.13 7.44 37.87
C LYS A 573 37.44 6.29 37.16
N HIS A 574 36.23 5.91 37.56
CA HIS A 574 35.52 4.72 37.04
C HIS A 574 34.84 4.95 35.71
N LEU A 575 34.26 6.14 35.46
CA LEU A 575 33.51 6.41 34.25
C LEU A 575 34.39 6.99 33.14
N TYR A 576 35.41 7.79 33.50
CA TYR A 576 36.21 8.55 32.50
C TYR A 576 37.68 8.16 32.48
N GLY A 577 38.14 7.26 33.36
CA GLY A 577 39.54 6.83 33.42
C GLY A 577 40.53 7.92 33.84
N ILE A 578 40.02 9.00 34.46
CA ILE A 578 40.82 10.14 34.90
C ILE A 578 41.15 9.96 36.38
N ASP A 579 42.40 9.63 36.66
CA ASP A 579 42.94 9.60 38.04
C ASP A 579 43.58 10.98 38.33
N LEU A 580 42.92 11.76 39.13
CA LEU A 580 43.44 13.03 39.61
C LEU A 580 44.08 12.76 40.98
N GLU A 581 45.39 12.56 40.97
CA GLU A 581 46.15 12.60 42.22
C GLU A 581 45.90 13.97 42.85
N VAL A 582 45.37 13.95 44.06
CA VAL A 582 45.22 15.16 44.90
C VAL A 582 46.62 15.64 45.25
N THR A 583 47.11 16.67 44.52
CA THR A 583 48.28 17.43 44.92
C THR A 583 47.89 18.44 46.00
#